data_e14b5542862a77e8733024a0088c7745
#
_entry.id   e14b5542862a77e8733024a0088c7745
#
_cell.length_a   1.000
_cell.length_b   1.000
_cell.length_c   1.000
_cell.angle_alpha   90.00
_cell.angle_beta   90.00
_cell.angle_gamma   90.00
#
_symmetry.space_group_name_H-M   'P 1'
#
loop_
_entity.id
_entity.type
_entity.pdbx_description
1 polymer ?
#
loop_
_entity_poly.entity_id
_entity_poly.type
_entity_poly.pdbx_seq_one_letter_code
_entity_poly.pdbx_strand_id
1 'polypeptide(L)'
;MLRASRGCEAGDGILVIVPGDDFLADWCDRYLGARPVRVLFRSGHLSQVVGAELADGRQVVIKARPADPRIPGCVAVQEHLARTGFPCPEPLAAPALAGGLTVTAEALVPGGSQLVAEGGAAPFAALLARLVSSAPCPAAVPSLAPSPPWTGWDHPGALLWPDRDDRGRDLNSTPGPAWVDDAARCVRERLSASAAPARVGHGDWESQNIRWPGDRPLAVHDWDSVIAQPETAIVGLAAAVGPAAGAPGEAATVAQSAEFIASYQQAAGRQWTGQEIQDAWAAGLWVRLFNARKDAADGGGPQLDRLVGEIGDRLDLAALGNG
;
A
#
# COMPACT_ATOMS: atom_id res chain seq x y z
N MET A 1 16.58 17.99 -21.94
CA MET A 1 16.72 16.92 -22.96
C MET A 1 16.68 15.58 -22.25
N LEU A 2 15.58 14.86 -22.37
CA LEU A 2 15.40 13.54 -21.75
C LEU A 2 16.20 12.50 -22.56
N ARG A 3 17.21 11.89 -21.96
CA ARG A 3 17.92 10.76 -22.57
C ARG A 3 17.28 9.46 -22.07
N ALA A 4 16.74 8.66 -22.98
CA ALA A 4 16.37 7.28 -22.72
C ALA A 4 17.65 6.43 -22.66
N SER A 5 18.01 5.92 -21.50
CA SER A 5 19.03 4.88 -21.37
C SER A 5 18.38 3.51 -21.60
N ARG A 6 18.79 2.80 -22.64
CA ARG A 6 18.42 1.40 -22.88
C ARG A 6 19.12 0.54 -21.85
N GLY A 7 18.35 -0.14 -21.02
CA GLY A 7 18.83 -1.15 -20.10
C GLY A 7 17.79 -2.22 -19.87
N CYS A 8 18.11 -3.43 -20.24
CA CYS A 8 17.44 -4.74 -20.06
C CYS A 8 16.04 -4.91 -20.68
N GLU A 9 16.00 -5.79 -21.64
CA GLU A 9 14.78 -6.40 -22.19
C GLU A 9 14.07 -7.20 -21.10
N ALA A 10 12.88 -6.74 -20.72
CA ALA A 10 11.84 -7.53 -20.09
C ALA A 10 10.50 -6.98 -20.61
N GLY A 11 9.60 -7.90 -20.94
CA GLY A 11 8.37 -7.69 -21.69
C GLY A 11 7.53 -6.45 -21.31
N ASP A 12 6.57 -6.13 -22.13
CA ASP A 12 5.66 -4.95 -22.15
C ASP A 12 5.30 -4.30 -20.80
N GLY A 13 6.31 -3.81 -20.09
CA GLY A 13 6.20 -3.06 -18.85
C GLY A 13 6.09 -1.57 -19.14
N ILE A 14 5.33 -0.87 -18.33
CA ILE A 14 5.26 0.59 -18.32
C ILE A 14 6.69 1.15 -18.41
N LEU A 15 6.97 1.92 -19.45
CA LEU A 15 8.27 2.58 -19.63
C LEU A 15 8.41 3.62 -18.50
N VAL A 16 9.00 3.22 -17.38
CA VAL A 16 9.27 4.14 -16.29
C VAL A 16 10.37 5.10 -16.75
N ILE A 17 9.98 6.32 -17.11
CA ILE A 17 10.93 7.38 -17.46
C ILE A 17 11.73 7.70 -16.20
N VAL A 18 12.98 7.26 -16.16
CA VAL A 18 13.90 7.59 -15.05
C VAL A 18 14.24 9.07 -15.14
N PRO A 19 13.89 9.91 -14.16
CA PRO A 19 14.31 11.30 -14.15
C PRO A 19 15.82 11.38 -14.10
N GLY A 20 16.42 12.05 -15.10
CA GLY A 20 17.86 12.32 -15.12
C GLY A 20 18.27 13.27 -13.99
N ASP A 21 19.58 13.34 -13.72
CA ASP A 21 20.12 14.19 -12.64
C ASP A 21 19.78 15.68 -12.84
N ASP A 22 19.77 16.16 -14.08
CA ASP A 22 19.37 17.54 -14.40
C ASP A 22 17.90 17.81 -14.03
N PHE A 23 17.00 16.85 -14.33
CA PHE A 23 15.59 16.98 -13.94
C PHE A 23 15.43 17.07 -12.42
N LEU A 24 16.12 16.20 -11.68
CA LEU A 24 16.09 16.21 -10.21
C LEU A 24 16.65 17.52 -9.65
N ALA A 25 17.76 18.01 -10.21
CA ALA A 25 18.39 19.25 -9.78
C ALA A 25 17.45 20.46 -9.98
N ASP A 26 16.84 20.56 -11.15
CA ASP A 26 15.93 21.68 -11.47
C ASP A 26 14.62 21.58 -10.67
N TRP A 27 14.11 20.36 -10.44
CA TRP A 27 12.93 20.16 -9.62
C TRP A 27 13.19 20.53 -8.14
N CYS A 28 14.30 20.07 -7.57
CA CYS A 28 14.68 20.40 -6.18
C CYS A 28 14.91 21.91 -6.00
N ASP A 29 15.61 22.54 -6.94
CA ASP A 29 15.83 23.99 -6.89
C ASP A 29 14.50 24.76 -6.88
N ARG A 30 13.57 24.36 -7.75
CA ARG A 30 12.27 25.02 -7.89
C ARG A 30 11.32 24.81 -6.70
N TYR A 31 11.24 23.58 -6.18
CA TYR A 31 10.21 23.21 -5.18
C TYR A 31 10.75 23.08 -3.76
N LEU A 32 12.05 22.87 -3.59
CA LEU A 32 12.71 22.76 -2.29
C LEU A 32 13.64 23.93 -1.99
N GLY A 33 13.95 24.77 -2.99
CA GLY A 33 14.80 25.94 -2.86
C GLY A 33 16.30 25.62 -2.73
N ALA A 34 16.71 24.36 -2.99
CA ALA A 34 18.10 23.96 -2.93
C ALA A 34 18.34 22.76 -3.87
N ARG A 35 19.49 22.77 -4.57
CA ARG A 35 19.90 21.70 -5.47
C ARG A 35 20.50 20.51 -4.71
N PRO A 36 20.34 19.27 -5.19
CA PRO A 36 21.04 18.12 -4.64
C PRO A 36 22.56 18.25 -4.89
N VAL A 37 23.36 18.02 -3.85
CA VAL A 37 24.82 17.99 -3.94
C VAL A 37 25.37 16.56 -3.88
N ARG A 38 24.55 15.62 -3.37
CA ARG A 38 24.93 14.22 -3.28
C ARG A 38 23.69 13.34 -3.36
N VAL A 39 23.71 12.33 -4.21
CA VAL A 39 22.72 11.23 -4.21
C VAL A 39 23.15 10.22 -3.14
N LEU A 40 22.25 9.91 -2.21
CA LEU A 40 22.46 8.97 -1.12
C LEU A 40 22.14 7.55 -1.54
N PHE A 41 21.01 7.39 -2.25
CA PHE A 41 20.56 6.11 -2.82
C PHE A 41 19.58 6.34 -3.97
N ARG A 42 19.40 5.30 -4.77
CA ARG A 42 18.31 5.17 -5.75
C ARG A 42 17.64 3.83 -5.56
N SER A 43 16.33 3.81 -5.59
CA SER A 43 15.54 2.59 -5.58
C SER A 43 14.22 2.84 -6.32
N GLY A 44 13.40 1.82 -6.41
CA GLY A 44 12.06 1.95 -6.96
C GLY A 44 11.60 0.68 -7.62
N HIS A 45 10.28 0.51 -7.61
CA HIS A 45 9.57 -0.56 -8.28
C HIS A 45 8.43 0.05 -9.12
N LEU A 46 7.40 0.58 -8.46
CA LEU A 46 6.29 1.30 -9.10
C LEU A 46 6.57 2.80 -9.24
N SER A 47 7.50 3.32 -8.47
CA SER A 47 7.98 4.71 -8.51
C SER A 47 9.50 4.76 -8.52
N GLN A 48 10.06 5.83 -9.05
CA GLN A 48 11.49 6.11 -8.89
C GLN A 48 11.70 6.87 -7.58
N VAL A 49 12.55 6.33 -6.73
CA VAL A 49 12.86 6.89 -5.40
C VAL A 49 14.32 7.30 -5.36
N VAL A 50 14.60 8.54 -5.01
CA VAL A 50 15.94 9.09 -4.90
C VAL A 50 16.11 9.73 -3.53
N GLY A 51 17.01 9.19 -2.71
CA GLY A 51 17.51 9.88 -1.52
C GLY A 51 18.62 10.84 -1.90
N ALA A 52 18.55 12.08 -1.46
CA ALA A 52 19.54 13.11 -1.78
C ALA A 52 19.85 14.00 -0.57
N GLU A 53 21.07 14.51 -0.53
CA GLU A 53 21.46 15.62 0.31
C GLU A 53 21.45 16.90 -0.52
N LEU A 54 20.76 17.92 -0.03
CA LEU A 54 20.64 19.22 -0.67
C LEU A 54 21.79 20.15 -0.24
N ALA A 55 22.02 21.23 -1.02
CA ALA A 55 23.06 22.21 -0.75
C ALA A 55 22.93 22.93 0.59
N ASP A 56 21.72 22.96 1.17
CA ASP A 56 21.44 23.51 2.49
C ASP A 56 21.58 22.50 3.64
N GLY A 57 22.04 21.28 3.35
CA GLY A 57 22.27 20.21 4.31
C GLY A 57 21.06 19.34 4.61
N ARG A 58 19.85 19.67 4.12
CA ARG A 58 18.68 18.79 4.26
C ARG A 58 18.90 17.48 3.52
N GLN A 59 18.46 16.37 4.13
CA GLN A 59 18.39 15.07 3.49
C GLN A 59 16.93 14.78 3.15
N VAL A 60 16.67 14.44 1.89
CA VAL A 60 15.32 14.31 1.33
C VAL A 60 15.17 13.01 0.55
N VAL A 61 13.93 12.54 0.44
CA VAL A 61 13.53 11.46 -0.46
C VAL A 61 12.60 12.05 -1.50
N ILE A 62 12.97 11.95 -2.77
CA ILE A 62 12.17 12.39 -3.91
C ILE A 62 11.57 11.15 -4.56
N LYS A 63 10.25 11.15 -4.77
CA LYS A 63 9.51 10.06 -5.43
C LYS A 63 8.89 10.61 -6.72
N ALA A 64 9.19 9.98 -7.86
CA ALA A 64 8.61 10.31 -9.15
C ALA A 64 7.88 9.09 -9.71
N ARG A 65 6.64 9.27 -10.16
CA ARG A 65 5.76 8.21 -10.65
C ARG A 65 4.85 8.72 -11.76
N PRO A 66 4.23 7.85 -12.57
CA PRO A 66 3.17 8.26 -13.49
C PRO A 66 2.13 9.15 -12.79
N ALA A 67 1.52 10.06 -13.54
CA ALA A 67 0.49 10.94 -12.98
C ALA A 67 -0.65 10.13 -12.34
N ASP A 68 -0.90 10.40 -11.06
CA ASP A 68 -1.94 9.75 -10.27
C ASP A 68 -2.74 10.83 -9.52
N PRO A 69 -4.07 10.93 -9.77
CA PRO A 69 -4.93 11.95 -9.18
C PRO A 69 -5.07 11.82 -7.64
N ARG A 70 -4.69 10.67 -7.06
CA ARG A 70 -4.76 10.41 -5.62
C ARG A 70 -3.65 11.09 -4.83
N ILE A 71 -2.50 11.33 -5.45
CA ILE A 71 -1.28 11.76 -4.74
C ILE A 71 -1.49 13.05 -3.91
N PRO A 72 -2.24 14.06 -4.37
CA PRO A 72 -2.56 15.21 -3.51
C PRO A 72 -3.28 14.83 -2.21
N GLY A 73 -4.21 13.87 -2.26
CA GLY A 73 -4.89 13.33 -1.07
C GLY A 73 -3.93 12.56 -0.17
N CYS A 74 -3.10 11.71 -0.75
CA CYS A 74 -2.09 10.93 -0.02
C CYS A 74 -1.12 11.83 0.76
N VAL A 75 -0.60 12.88 0.10
CA VAL A 75 0.30 13.86 0.74
C VAL A 75 -0.41 14.66 1.81
N ALA A 76 -1.67 15.06 1.60
CA ALA A 76 -2.44 15.79 2.61
C ALA A 76 -2.68 14.95 3.88
N VAL A 77 -2.92 13.64 3.73
CA VAL A 77 -3.01 12.71 4.87
C VAL A 77 -1.67 12.57 5.58
N GLN A 78 -0.59 12.36 4.85
CA GLN A 78 0.77 12.25 5.40
C GLN A 78 1.15 13.52 6.18
N GLU A 79 0.89 14.71 5.62
CA GLU A 79 1.14 16.00 6.26
C GLU A 79 0.34 16.17 7.56
N HIS A 80 -0.95 15.80 7.55
CA HIS A 80 -1.78 15.83 8.75
C HIS A 80 -1.21 14.93 9.84
N LEU A 81 -0.84 13.71 9.50
CA LEU A 81 -0.30 12.72 10.43
C LEU A 81 1.07 13.14 10.98
N ALA A 82 1.95 13.66 10.15
CA ALA A 82 3.25 14.19 10.59
C ALA A 82 3.06 15.33 11.60
N ARG A 83 2.16 16.28 11.31
CA ARG A 83 1.85 17.40 12.24
C ARG A 83 1.22 16.96 13.56
N THR A 84 0.50 15.85 13.57
CA THR A 84 -0.09 15.27 14.79
C THR A 84 0.83 14.32 15.54
N GLY A 85 2.08 14.18 15.08
CA GLY A 85 3.11 13.37 15.74
C GLY A 85 3.01 11.88 15.45
N PHE A 86 2.31 11.47 14.38
CA PHE A 86 2.37 10.10 13.89
C PHE A 86 3.77 9.83 13.28
N PRO A 87 4.38 8.64 13.49
CA PRO A 87 5.71 8.36 12.98
C PRO A 87 5.69 8.18 11.44
N CYS A 88 5.89 9.26 10.71
CA CYS A 88 6.03 9.27 9.25
C CYS A 88 6.96 10.40 8.81
N PRO A 89 7.59 10.28 7.62
CA PRO A 89 8.36 11.37 7.04
C PRO A 89 7.48 12.60 6.81
N GLU A 90 8.02 13.79 7.07
CA GLU A 90 7.34 15.07 6.79
C GLU A 90 7.37 15.36 5.28
N PRO A 91 6.22 15.61 4.62
CA PRO A 91 6.20 16.13 3.26
C PRO A 91 6.85 17.52 3.18
N LEU A 92 7.73 17.73 2.20
CA LEU A 92 8.51 18.97 2.08
C LEU A 92 7.99 19.93 1.01
N ALA A 93 7.12 19.44 0.13
CA ALA A 93 6.48 20.23 -0.93
C ALA A 93 5.13 19.62 -1.31
N ALA A 94 4.25 20.44 -1.85
CA ALA A 94 3.05 19.96 -2.51
C ALA A 94 3.42 19.09 -3.73
N PRO A 95 2.62 18.06 -4.07
CA PRO A 95 2.83 17.27 -5.27
C PRO A 95 2.88 18.14 -6.52
N ALA A 96 3.85 17.91 -7.39
CA ALA A 96 3.99 18.68 -8.61
C ALA A 96 4.02 17.78 -9.86
N LEU A 97 3.31 18.19 -10.90
CA LEU A 97 3.39 17.55 -12.21
C LEU A 97 4.60 18.11 -12.97
N ALA A 98 5.52 17.23 -13.36
CA ALA A 98 6.70 17.59 -14.10
C ALA A 98 7.08 16.48 -15.09
N GLY A 99 7.19 16.80 -16.38
CA GLY A 99 7.54 15.83 -17.43
C GLY A 99 6.59 14.64 -17.55
N GLY A 100 5.29 14.81 -17.24
CA GLY A 100 4.30 13.74 -17.26
C GLY A 100 4.31 12.85 -16.00
N LEU A 101 5.11 13.19 -15.01
CA LEU A 101 5.22 12.50 -13.73
C LEU A 101 4.62 13.34 -12.61
N THR A 102 4.04 12.70 -11.61
CA THR A 102 3.81 13.31 -10.29
C THR A 102 5.07 13.12 -9.45
N VAL A 103 5.62 14.22 -8.96
CA VAL A 103 6.82 14.24 -8.12
C VAL A 103 6.45 14.76 -6.73
N THR A 104 6.91 14.05 -5.70
CA THR A 104 6.76 14.40 -4.28
C THR A 104 8.11 14.39 -3.60
N ALA A 105 8.24 15.10 -2.48
CA ALA A 105 9.42 15.04 -1.63
C ALA A 105 9.02 14.97 -0.16
N GLU A 106 9.76 14.19 0.59
CA GLU A 106 9.62 14.02 2.03
C GLU A 106 10.99 14.08 2.72
N ALA A 107 11.01 14.38 4.01
CA ALA A 107 12.23 14.34 4.80
C ALA A 107 12.78 12.91 4.87
N LEU A 108 14.09 12.73 4.72
CA LEU A 108 14.71 11.44 4.94
C LEU A 108 14.74 11.13 6.44
N VAL A 109 14.12 10.02 6.83
CA VAL A 109 14.20 9.48 8.19
C VAL A 109 15.24 8.36 8.20
N PRO A 110 16.44 8.60 8.74
CA PRO A 110 17.51 7.61 8.74
C PRO A 110 17.31 6.55 9.84
N GLY A 111 17.80 5.35 9.60
CA GLY A 111 17.89 4.28 10.60
C GLY A 111 16.65 3.40 10.73
N GLY A 112 16.64 2.61 11.80
CA GLY A 112 15.63 1.59 12.05
C GLY A 112 15.81 0.32 11.21
N SER A 113 15.19 -0.77 11.67
CA SER A 113 15.08 -2.03 10.94
C SER A 113 13.67 -2.22 10.38
N GLN A 114 13.51 -3.09 9.40
CA GLN A 114 12.19 -3.44 8.85
C GLN A 114 11.40 -4.41 9.73
N LEU A 115 12.07 -5.12 10.61
CA LEU A 115 11.47 -6.17 11.44
C LEU A 115 11.41 -5.71 12.88
N VAL A 116 10.28 -5.95 13.54
CA VAL A 116 10.17 -5.95 15.00
C VAL A 116 10.84 -7.24 15.46
N ALA A 117 11.88 -7.12 16.23
CA ALA A 117 12.67 -8.27 16.67
C ALA A 117 11.84 -9.28 17.49
N GLU A 118 10.83 -8.80 18.22
CA GLU A 118 9.95 -9.61 19.06
C GLU A 118 8.57 -8.93 19.17
N GLY A 119 7.48 -9.70 19.19
CA GLY A 119 6.15 -9.15 19.52
C GLY A 119 4.98 -9.46 18.59
N GLY A 120 5.17 -10.27 17.54
CA GLY A 120 4.05 -10.74 16.70
C GLY A 120 3.30 -9.60 16.00
N ALA A 121 2.02 -9.78 15.80
CA ALA A 121 1.14 -8.83 15.10
C ALA A 121 0.80 -7.57 15.94
N ALA A 122 0.87 -7.65 17.28
CA ALA A 122 0.34 -6.62 18.17
C ALA A 122 0.94 -5.21 17.95
N PRO A 123 2.26 -5.01 17.81
CA PRO A 123 2.84 -3.69 17.56
C PRO A 123 2.36 -3.07 16.24
N PHE A 124 2.26 -3.88 15.20
CA PHE A 124 1.78 -3.44 13.87
C PHE A 124 0.29 -3.08 13.90
N ALA A 125 -0.51 -3.88 14.58
CA ALA A 125 -1.94 -3.64 14.75
C ALA A 125 -2.20 -2.38 15.58
N ALA A 126 -1.46 -2.16 16.67
CA ALA A 126 -1.56 -0.96 17.50
C ALA A 126 -1.16 0.30 16.72
N LEU A 127 -0.11 0.22 15.91
CA LEU A 127 0.30 1.33 15.07
C LEU A 127 -0.75 1.66 13.99
N LEU A 128 -1.38 0.64 13.37
CA LEU A 128 -2.47 0.84 12.43
C LEU A 128 -3.70 1.46 13.11
N ALA A 129 -4.07 1.00 14.31
CA ALA A 129 -5.17 1.58 15.08
C ALA A 129 -4.91 3.06 15.40
N ARG A 130 -3.67 3.42 15.75
CA ARG A 130 -3.24 4.80 15.92
C ARG A 130 -3.35 5.60 14.63
N LEU A 131 -2.94 5.04 13.48
CA LEU A 131 -3.09 5.69 12.17
C LEU A 131 -4.56 6.00 11.90
N VAL A 132 -5.42 4.99 11.92
CA VAL A 132 -6.86 5.13 11.60
C VAL A 132 -7.55 6.12 12.53
N SER A 133 -7.20 6.13 13.82
CA SER A 133 -7.78 7.07 14.81
C SER A 133 -7.27 8.50 14.66
N SER A 134 -6.04 8.69 14.19
CA SER A 134 -5.40 10.01 14.04
C SER A 134 -5.57 10.61 12.64
N ALA A 135 -5.94 9.80 11.65
CA ALA A 135 -6.09 10.24 10.27
C ALA A 135 -7.27 11.22 10.10
N PRO A 136 -7.22 12.13 9.14
CA PRO A 136 -8.33 13.03 8.86
C PRO A 136 -9.54 12.26 8.33
N CYS A 137 -10.73 12.85 8.48
CA CYS A 137 -11.93 12.34 7.81
C CYS A 137 -11.70 12.33 6.28
N PRO A 138 -12.09 11.27 5.54
CA PRO A 138 -11.93 11.22 4.08
C PRO A 138 -12.46 12.46 3.35
N ALA A 139 -13.57 13.03 3.81
CA ALA A 139 -14.17 14.25 3.24
C ALA A 139 -13.35 15.54 3.47
N ALA A 140 -12.35 15.51 4.35
CA ALA A 140 -11.51 16.67 4.68
C ALA A 140 -10.21 16.74 3.87
N VAL A 141 -9.97 15.75 2.99
CA VAL A 141 -8.77 15.67 2.14
C VAL A 141 -9.16 15.57 0.67
N PRO A 142 -8.26 15.91 -0.27
CA PRO A 142 -8.48 15.62 -1.70
C PRO A 142 -8.76 14.14 -1.94
N SER A 143 -9.34 13.83 -3.09
CA SER A 143 -9.74 12.46 -3.43
C SER A 143 -8.60 11.44 -3.25
N LEU A 144 -8.92 10.33 -2.58
CA LEU A 144 -8.08 9.14 -2.48
C LEU A 144 -8.51 8.04 -3.47
N ALA A 145 -9.47 8.34 -4.35
CA ALA A 145 -9.95 7.43 -5.38
C ALA A 145 -9.26 7.71 -6.74
N PRO A 146 -9.14 6.66 -7.58
CA PRO A 146 -9.48 5.27 -7.30
C PRO A 146 -8.52 4.61 -6.29
N SER A 147 -8.98 3.58 -5.60
CA SER A 147 -8.10 2.79 -4.73
C SER A 147 -6.97 2.13 -5.52
N PRO A 148 -5.79 1.86 -4.92
CA PRO A 148 -4.74 1.07 -5.57
C PRO A 148 -5.28 -0.28 -6.06
N PRO A 149 -4.76 -0.85 -7.17
CA PRO A 149 -5.32 -2.06 -7.75
C PRO A 149 -5.46 -3.24 -6.79
N TRP A 150 -4.49 -3.44 -5.91
CA TRP A 150 -4.51 -4.56 -4.95
C TRP A 150 -5.53 -4.40 -3.82
N THR A 151 -6.04 -3.20 -3.59
CA THR A 151 -7.12 -2.91 -2.65
C THR A 151 -8.42 -2.53 -3.36
N GLY A 152 -8.43 -2.55 -4.69
CA GLY A 152 -9.45 -1.96 -5.54
C GLY A 152 -10.70 -2.83 -5.75
N TRP A 153 -11.19 -3.54 -4.73
CA TRP A 153 -12.48 -4.22 -4.81
C TRP A 153 -13.64 -3.27 -5.10
N ASP A 154 -13.49 -2.00 -4.74
CA ASP A 154 -14.47 -0.90 -4.88
C ASP A 154 -14.32 -0.11 -6.20
N HIS A 155 -13.50 -0.58 -7.14
CA HIS A 155 -13.33 0.11 -8.42
C HIS A 155 -14.64 0.20 -9.20
N PRO A 156 -14.90 1.31 -9.95
CA PRO A 156 -16.18 1.55 -10.61
C PRO A 156 -16.37 0.74 -11.90
N GLY A 157 -15.35 0.04 -12.38
CA GLY A 157 -15.41 -0.75 -13.60
C GLY A 157 -16.38 -1.93 -13.52
N ALA A 158 -16.99 -2.28 -14.64
CA ALA A 158 -17.95 -3.38 -14.74
C ALA A 158 -17.29 -4.77 -14.67
N LEU A 159 -16.00 -4.87 -14.94
CA LEU A 159 -15.24 -6.12 -14.89
C LEU A 159 -14.87 -6.49 -13.46
N LEU A 160 -14.44 -7.73 -13.23
CA LEU A 160 -14.12 -8.24 -11.90
C LEU A 160 -12.90 -7.55 -11.29
N TRP A 161 -11.82 -7.50 -12.05
CA TRP A 161 -10.56 -6.89 -11.62
C TRP A 161 -10.47 -5.44 -12.08
N PRO A 162 -9.70 -4.58 -11.40
CA PRO A 162 -9.37 -3.24 -11.89
C PRO A 162 -8.81 -3.28 -13.32
N ASP A 163 -8.97 -2.20 -14.08
CA ASP A 163 -8.55 -2.13 -15.49
C ASP A 163 -7.09 -2.51 -15.71
N ARG A 164 -6.24 -2.21 -14.74
CA ARG A 164 -4.82 -2.58 -14.73
C ARG A 164 -4.40 -3.03 -13.33
N ASP A 165 -3.53 -4.04 -13.28
CA ASP A 165 -2.82 -4.36 -12.04
C ASP A 165 -1.69 -3.35 -11.78
N ASP A 166 -0.96 -3.53 -10.68
CA ASP A 166 0.18 -2.70 -10.30
C ASP A 166 1.36 -2.77 -11.28
N ARG A 167 1.36 -3.73 -12.21
CA ARG A 167 2.33 -3.87 -13.30
C ARG A 167 1.77 -3.42 -14.65
N GLY A 168 0.57 -2.86 -14.69
CA GLY A 168 -0.08 -2.36 -15.88
C GLY A 168 -0.78 -3.42 -16.74
N ARG A 169 -0.94 -4.66 -16.25
CA ARG A 169 -1.58 -5.77 -16.99
C ARG A 169 -3.09 -5.77 -16.77
N ASP A 170 -3.81 -6.23 -17.78
CA ASP A 170 -5.25 -6.49 -17.70
C ASP A 170 -5.52 -7.94 -17.24
N LEU A 171 -5.83 -8.10 -15.95
CA LEU A 171 -6.15 -9.41 -15.37
C LEU A 171 -7.50 -9.96 -15.87
N ASN A 172 -8.39 -9.13 -16.39
CA ASN A 172 -9.69 -9.57 -16.90
C ASN A 172 -9.56 -10.30 -18.25
N SER A 173 -8.57 -9.94 -19.06
CA SER A 173 -8.32 -10.56 -20.38
C SER A 173 -7.28 -11.69 -20.31
N THR A 174 -6.53 -11.81 -19.24
CA THR A 174 -5.50 -12.83 -19.09
C THR A 174 -6.11 -14.13 -18.54
N PRO A 175 -5.81 -15.33 -19.08
CA PRO A 175 -6.29 -16.60 -18.52
C PRO A 175 -5.86 -16.81 -17.06
N GLY A 176 -6.73 -17.41 -16.25
CA GLY A 176 -6.44 -17.77 -14.85
C GLY A 176 -7.38 -18.84 -14.31
N PRO A 177 -7.13 -19.35 -13.09
CA PRO A 177 -7.99 -20.36 -12.48
C PRO A 177 -9.39 -19.80 -12.18
N ALA A 178 -10.44 -20.46 -12.69
CA ALA A 178 -11.83 -20.00 -12.50
C ALA A 178 -12.20 -19.82 -11.02
N TRP A 179 -11.71 -20.71 -10.13
CA TRP A 179 -12.00 -20.61 -8.71
C TRP A 179 -11.50 -19.30 -8.05
N VAL A 180 -10.38 -18.72 -8.56
CA VAL A 180 -9.88 -17.42 -8.07
C VAL A 180 -10.85 -16.31 -8.44
N ASP A 181 -11.31 -16.30 -9.68
CA ASP A 181 -12.26 -15.31 -10.17
C ASP A 181 -13.64 -15.46 -9.49
N ASP A 182 -14.10 -16.69 -9.25
CA ASP A 182 -15.37 -16.96 -8.56
C ASP A 182 -15.32 -16.50 -7.10
N ALA A 183 -14.26 -16.84 -6.38
CA ALA A 183 -14.05 -16.37 -5.00
C ALA A 183 -13.95 -14.84 -4.93
N ALA A 184 -13.22 -14.21 -5.86
CA ALA A 184 -13.09 -12.76 -5.92
C ALA A 184 -14.43 -12.06 -6.17
N ARG A 185 -15.29 -12.65 -6.99
CA ARG A 185 -16.66 -12.14 -7.24
C ARG A 185 -17.50 -12.15 -5.95
N CYS A 186 -17.51 -13.27 -5.24
CA CYS A 186 -18.22 -13.38 -3.95
C CYS A 186 -17.70 -12.36 -2.92
N VAL A 187 -16.37 -12.21 -2.84
CA VAL A 187 -15.73 -11.21 -1.96
C VAL A 187 -16.16 -9.79 -2.34
N ARG A 188 -16.09 -9.43 -3.63
CA ARG A 188 -16.46 -8.10 -4.10
C ARG A 188 -17.93 -7.79 -3.84
N GLU A 189 -18.82 -8.73 -4.10
CA GLU A 189 -20.25 -8.60 -3.81
C GLU A 189 -20.51 -8.35 -2.32
N ARG A 190 -19.85 -9.12 -1.45
CA ARG A 190 -19.97 -8.93 0.00
C ARG A 190 -19.49 -7.55 0.46
N LEU A 191 -18.29 -7.15 0.06
CA LEU A 191 -17.72 -5.87 0.47
C LEU A 191 -18.52 -4.69 -0.07
N SER A 192 -19.04 -4.80 -1.30
CA SER A 192 -19.89 -3.78 -1.93
C SER A 192 -21.26 -3.63 -1.25
N ALA A 193 -21.74 -4.65 -0.57
CA ALA A 193 -22.98 -4.59 0.21
C ALA A 193 -22.80 -3.92 1.59
N SER A 194 -21.57 -3.69 2.03
CA SER A 194 -21.30 -3.05 3.31
C SER A 194 -21.61 -1.55 3.24
N ALA A 195 -22.40 -1.07 4.22
CA ALA A 195 -22.72 0.35 4.39
C ALA A 195 -21.81 1.02 5.44
N ALA A 196 -20.73 0.37 5.85
CA ALA A 196 -19.82 0.90 6.85
C ALA A 196 -19.13 2.18 6.35
N PRO A 197 -18.99 3.23 7.20
CA PRO A 197 -18.37 4.48 6.78
C PRO A 197 -16.89 4.29 6.47
N ALA A 198 -16.41 4.97 5.43
CA ALA A 198 -15.01 4.99 5.08
C ALA A 198 -14.17 5.69 6.16
N ARG A 199 -12.98 5.17 6.38
CA ARG A 199 -11.89 5.75 7.16
C ARG A 199 -10.66 5.87 6.29
N VAL A 200 -9.73 6.73 6.69
CA VAL A 200 -8.42 6.79 6.05
C VAL A 200 -7.52 5.75 6.70
N GLY A 201 -6.83 4.99 5.86
CA GLY A 201 -5.87 3.97 6.25
C GLY A 201 -4.75 3.80 5.24
N HIS A 202 -3.96 2.76 5.42
CA HIS A 202 -2.83 2.43 4.56
C HIS A 202 -3.08 1.07 3.88
N GLY A 203 -3.12 1.05 2.55
CA GLY A 203 -3.47 -0.13 1.75
C GLY A 203 -2.30 -1.09 1.50
N ASP A 204 -1.10 -0.77 2.01
CA ASP A 204 0.11 -1.59 1.89
C ASP A 204 0.85 -1.65 3.24
N TRP A 205 0.18 -2.23 4.26
CA TRP A 205 0.66 -2.30 5.63
C TRP A 205 1.60 -3.48 5.83
N GLU A 206 2.77 -3.41 5.18
CA GLU A 206 3.78 -4.47 5.20
C GLU A 206 5.00 -4.09 6.05
N SER A 207 5.72 -5.09 6.56
CA SER A 207 6.91 -4.90 7.38
C SER A 207 7.99 -4.06 6.70
N GLN A 208 8.08 -4.15 5.37
CA GLN A 208 9.04 -3.38 4.59
C GLN A 208 8.76 -1.86 4.59
N ASN A 209 7.52 -1.47 4.84
CA ASN A 209 7.08 -0.08 4.87
C ASN A 209 7.18 0.54 6.28
N ILE A 210 7.56 -0.24 7.29
CA ILE A 210 7.63 0.24 8.67
C ILE A 210 9.03 0.03 9.25
N ARG A 211 9.63 1.09 9.78
CA ARG A 211 10.94 1.09 10.39
C ARG A 211 10.84 1.13 11.91
N TRP A 212 11.66 0.33 12.58
CA TRP A 212 11.67 0.16 14.01
C TRP A 212 13.10 0.29 14.56
N PRO A 213 13.39 1.24 15.46
CA PRO A 213 14.60 1.21 16.30
C PRO A 213 14.25 0.51 17.63
N GLY A 214 14.28 -0.82 17.65
CA GLY A 214 13.80 -1.61 18.79
C GLY A 214 12.28 -1.79 18.76
N ASP A 215 11.58 -1.50 19.85
CA ASP A 215 10.15 -1.75 20.07
C ASP A 215 9.20 -0.59 19.69
N ARG A 216 9.75 0.55 19.29
CA ARG A 216 8.96 1.73 18.91
C ARG A 216 8.99 1.96 17.42
N PRO A 217 7.86 2.37 16.78
CA PRO A 217 7.87 2.73 15.38
C PRO A 217 8.66 4.02 15.17
N LEU A 218 9.62 3.98 14.23
CA LEU A 218 10.38 5.15 13.80
C LEU A 218 9.68 5.89 12.68
N ALA A 219 9.29 5.15 11.65
CA ALA A 219 8.60 5.73 10.50
C ALA A 219 7.78 4.68 9.74
N VAL A 220 6.60 5.10 9.30
CA VAL A 220 5.81 4.44 8.27
C VAL A 220 6.10 5.13 6.95
N HIS A 221 6.38 4.37 5.91
CA HIS A 221 6.69 4.82 4.57
C HIS A 221 5.58 4.44 3.58
N ASP A 222 5.78 4.79 2.33
CA ASP A 222 4.95 4.44 1.18
C ASP A 222 3.53 5.02 1.20
N TRP A 223 3.46 6.32 1.47
CA TRP A 223 2.22 7.08 1.64
C TRP A 223 1.36 7.22 0.38
N ASP A 224 1.83 6.83 -0.79
CA ASP A 224 1.00 6.68 -1.98
C ASP A 224 0.03 5.48 -1.92
N SER A 225 0.21 4.61 -0.94
CA SER A 225 -0.72 3.52 -0.60
C SER A 225 -1.86 3.92 0.35
N VAL A 226 -2.06 5.21 0.63
CA VAL A 226 -3.22 5.67 1.43
C VAL A 226 -4.52 5.35 0.72
N ILE A 227 -5.50 4.85 1.48
CA ILE A 227 -6.84 4.48 1.01
C ILE A 227 -7.94 5.10 1.88
N ALA A 228 -9.13 5.21 1.33
CA ALA A 228 -10.34 5.59 2.05
C ALA A 228 -11.38 4.47 1.88
N GLN A 229 -11.41 3.54 2.82
CA GLN A 229 -12.29 2.35 2.81
C GLN A 229 -12.85 2.09 4.22
N PRO A 230 -13.85 1.20 4.39
CA PRO A 230 -14.30 0.78 5.71
C PRO A 230 -13.14 0.33 6.60
N GLU A 231 -13.20 0.65 7.90
CA GLU A 231 -12.14 0.28 8.87
C GLU A 231 -11.84 -1.21 8.84
N THR A 232 -12.88 -2.04 8.74
CA THR A 232 -12.76 -3.50 8.64
C THR A 232 -11.99 -3.93 7.39
N ALA A 233 -12.18 -3.23 6.26
CA ALA A 233 -11.44 -3.51 5.04
C ALA A 233 -9.95 -3.13 5.19
N ILE A 234 -9.65 -1.96 5.72
CA ILE A 234 -8.27 -1.52 6.00
C ILE A 234 -7.53 -2.56 6.84
N VAL A 235 -8.15 -3.02 7.92
CA VAL A 235 -7.55 -3.99 8.84
C VAL A 235 -7.44 -5.38 8.22
N GLY A 236 -8.45 -5.81 7.46
CA GLY A 236 -8.42 -7.09 6.76
C GLY A 236 -7.30 -7.17 5.73
N LEU A 237 -7.10 -6.11 4.95
CA LEU A 237 -5.98 -5.98 4.02
C LEU A 237 -4.64 -6.10 4.76
N ALA A 238 -4.46 -5.33 5.83
CA ALA A 238 -3.24 -5.37 6.65
C ALA A 238 -2.98 -6.76 7.26
N ALA A 239 -4.02 -7.41 7.78
CA ALA A 239 -3.95 -8.74 8.38
C ALA A 239 -3.53 -9.81 7.36
N ALA A 240 -3.89 -9.65 6.09
CA ALA A 240 -3.62 -10.65 5.06
C ALA A 240 -2.20 -10.59 4.47
N VAL A 241 -1.57 -9.40 4.45
CA VAL A 241 -0.22 -9.24 3.88
C VAL A 241 0.89 -9.56 4.89
N GLY A 242 0.57 -9.62 6.18
CA GLY A 242 1.41 -10.20 7.20
C GLY A 242 2.64 -9.38 7.60
N PRO A 243 2.45 -8.24 8.25
CA PRO A 243 3.56 -7.41 8.72
C PRO A 243 4.50 -8.15 9.67
N ALA A 244 4.03 -9.18 10.34
CA ALA A 244 4.79 -10.00 11.28
C ALA A 244 5.09 -11.42 10.78
N ALA A 245 4.92 -11.68 9.47
CA ALA A 245 5.01 -13.04 8.92
C ALA A 245 6.42 -13.56 8.68
N GLY A 246 7.46 -12.78 8.90
CA GLY A 246 8.84 -13.21 8.64
C GLY A 246 9.48 -12.47 7.47
N ALA A 247 9.80 -13.17 6.38
CA ALA A 247 10.46 -12.51 5.25
C ALA A 247 9.55 -11.49 4.55
N PRO A 248 10.10 -10.36 4.08
CA PRO A 248 9.35 -9.39 3.32
C PRO A 248 8.65 -10.04 2.11
N GLY A 249 7.40 -9.68 1.88
CA GLY A 249 6.58 -10.23 0.79
C GLY A 249 5.94 -11.59 1.08
N GLU A 250 6.16 -12.18 2.26
CA GLU A 250 5.39 -13.34 2.70
C GLU A 250 4.00 -12.92 3.20
N ALA A 251 2.98 -13.65 2.70
CA ALA A 251 1.63 -13.45 3.15
C ALA A 251 1.37 -14.13 4.50
N ALA A 252 0.53 -13.51 5.33
CA ALA A 252 0.13 -14.04 6.61
C ALA A 252 -0.66 -15.36 6.47
N THR A 253 -0.39 -16.30 7.37
CA THR A 253 -1.24 -17.49 7.57
C THR A 253 -2.60 -17.08 8.13
N VAL A 254 -3.57 -17.99 8.11
CA VAL A 254 -4.90 -17.78 8.74
C VAL A 254 -4.75 -17.41 10.22
N ALA A 255 -3.88 -18.11 10.96
CA ALA A 255 -3.64 -17.82 12.37
C ALA A 255 -3.05 -16.44 12.63
N GLN A 256 -2.06 -16.02 11.82
CA GLN A 256 -1.46 -14.69 11.91
C GLN A 256 -2.45 -13.58 11.55
N SER A 257 -3.30 -13.80 10.55
CA SER A 257 -4.37 -12.85 10.19
C SER A 257 -5.38 -12.71 11.34
N ALA A 258 -5.78 -13.82 11.98
CA ALA A 258 -6.67 -13.80 13.14
C ALA A 258 -6.06 -13.05 14.33
N GLU A 259 -4.78 -13.31 14.63
CA GLU A 259 -4.02 -12.59 15.67
C GLU A 259 -3.96 -11.08 15.42
N PHE A 260 -3.71 -10.67 14.16
CA PHE A 260 -3.68 -9.26 13.78
C PHE A 260 -5.04 -8.58 14.00
N ILE A 261 -6.13 -9.19 13.54
CA ILE A 261 -7.50 -8.65 13.69
C ILE A 261 -7.85 -8.53 15.19
N ALA A 262 -7.54 -9.54 16.00
CA ALA A 262 -7.77 -9.50 17.46
C ALA A 262 -6.94 -8.41 18.14
N SER A 263 -5.65 -8.29 17.79
CA SER A 263 -4.75 -7.27 18.31
C SER A 263 -5.18 -5.86 17.95
N TYR A 264 -5.70 -5.66 16.71
CA TYR A 264 -6.25 -4.39 16.29
C TYR A 264 -7.46 -3.97 17.13
N GLN A 265 -8.44 -4.88 17.32
CA GLN A 265 -9.61 -4.61 18.14
C GLN A 265 -9.23 -4.24 19.58
N GLN A 266 -8.24 -4.93 20.14
CA GLN A 266 -7.71 -4.61 21.47
C GLN A 266 -7.09 -3.21 21.51
N ALA A 267 -6.26 -2.87 20.54
CA ALA A 267 -5.60 -1.56 20.46
C ALA A 267 -6.59 -0.41 20.19
N ALA A 268 -7.62 -0.66 19.38
CA ALA A 268 -8.68 0.30 19.09
C ALA A 268 -9.70 0.43 20.25
N GLY A 269 -9.63 -0.44 21.27
CA GLY A 269 -10.58 -0.44 22.39
C GLY A 269 -12.01 -0.77 21.98
N ARG A 270 -12.22 -1.49 20.87
CA ARG A 270 -13.54 -1.78 20.30
C ARG A 270 -13.65 -3.25 19.90
N GLN A 271 -14.69 -3.91 20.36
CA GLN A 271 -15.04 -5.24 19.89
C GLN A 271 -15.91 -5.14 18.63
N TRP A 272 -15.59 -5.94 17.64
CA TRP A 272 -16.32 -6.02 16.39
C TRP A 272 -17.46 -7.05 16.47
N THR A 273 -18.52 -6.77 15.75
CA THR A 273 -19.59 -7.74 15.50
C THR A 273 -19.09 -8.88 14.61
N GLY A 274 -19.80 -9.99 14.58
CA GLY A 274 -19.49 -11.10 13.67
C GLY A 274 -19.43 -10.65 12.20
N GLN A 275 -20.35 -9.75 11.80
CA GLN A 275 -20.38 -9.18 10.45
C GLN A 275 -19.10 -8.38 10.13
N GLU A 276 -18.65 -7.54 11.05
CA GLU A 276 -17.43 -6.74 10.88
C GLU A 276 -16.18 -7.62 10.78
N ILE A 277 -16.12 -8.69 11.58
CA ILE A 277 -15.01 -9.67 11.49
C ILE A 277 -15.03 -10.37 10.13
N GLN A 278 -16.18 -10.79 9.65
CA GLN A 278 -16.33 -11.43 8.34
C GLN A 278 -15.98 -10.47 7.20
N ASP A 279 -16.31 -9.18 7.28
CA ASP A 279 -15.95 -8.17 6.30
C ASP A 279 -14.43 -7.95 6.28
N ALA A 280 -13.76 -8.00 7.43
CA ALA A 280 -12.29 -7.94 7.48
C ALA A 280 -11.64 -9.16 6.81
N TRP A 281 -12.17 -10.37 7.06
CA TRP A 281 -11.69 -11.57 6.37
C TRP A 281 -11.92 -11.52 4.87
N ALA A 282 -13.06 -11.01 4.42
CA ALA A 282 -13.37 -10.81 3.01
C ALA A 282 -12.37 -9.83 2.35
N ALA A 283 -12.09 -8.69 2.98
CA ALA A 283 -11.13 -7.72 2.46
C ALA A 283 -9.70 -8.29 2.40
N GLY A 284 -9.29 -9.03 3.42
CA GLY A 284 -8.01 -9.74 3.41
C GLY A 284 -7.95 -10.81 2.31
N LEU A 285 -9.04 -11.48 2.06
CA LEU A 285 -9.12 -12.47 0.98
C LEU A 285 -9.04 -11.81 -0.41
N TRP A 286 -9.58 -10.60 -0.59
CA TRP A 286 -9.44 -9.85 -1.86
C TRP A 286 -7.98 -9.69 -2.26
N VAL A 287 -7.11 -9.16 -1.41
CA VAL A 287 -5.69 -8.95 -1.75
C VAL A 287 -4.96 -10.27 -2.00
N ARG A 288 -5.33 -11.33 -1.29
CA ARG A 288 -4.78 -12.68 -1.51
C ARG A 288 -5.16 -13.22 -2.89
N LEU A 289 -6.42 -13.08 -3.28
CA LEU A 289 -6.93 -13.46 -4.59
C LEU A 289 -6.30 -12.62 -5.70
N PHE A 290 -6.15 -11.30 -5.49
CA PHE A 290 -5.48 -10.42 -6.44
C PHE A 290 -4.02 -10.86 -6.70
N ASN A 291 -3.26 -11.14 -5.65
CA ASN A 291 -1.88 -11.62 -5.78
C ASN A 291 -1.79 -13.01 -6.42
N ALA A 292 -2.68 -13.94 -6.05
CA ALA A 292 -2.78 -15.26 -6.69
C ALA A 292 -3.15 -15.14 -8.17
N ARG A 293 -4.02 -14.19 -8.52
CA ARG A 293 -4.41 -13.93 -9.92
C ARG A 293 -3.25 -13.38 -10.75
N LYS A 294 -2.40 -12.54 -10.15
CA LYS A 294 -1.15 -12.07 -10.76
C LYS A 294 -0.16 -13.22 -10.99
N ASP A 295 0.04 -14.06 -9.98
CA ASP A 295 0.89 -15.25 -10.12
C ASP A 295 0.41 -16.17 -11.25
N ALA A 296 -0.91 -16.40 -11.33
CA ALA A 296 -1.49 -17.21 -12.40
C ALA A 296 -1.24 -16.59 -13.79
N ALA A 297 -1.30 -15.26 -13.91
CA ALA A 297 -0.98 -14.56 -15.15
C ALA A 297 0.51 -14.66 -15.53
N ASP A 298 1.39 -14.91 -14.56
CA ASP A 298 2.82 -15.18 -14.75
C ASP A 298 3.14 -16.68 -14.96
N GLY A 299 2.11 -17.54 -15.03
CA GLY A 299 2.26 -19.00 -15.22
C GLY A 299 2.36 -19.81 -13.92
N GLY A 300 2.08 -19.21 -12.78
CA GLY A 300 2.13 -19.78 -11.42
C GLY A 300 3.05 -19.00 -10.50
N GLY A 301 2.93 -19.26 -9.18
CA GLY A 301 3.79 -18.59 -8.21
C GLY A 301 3.38 -18.85 -6.75
N PRO A 302 4.20 -18.39 -5.78
CA PRO A 302 4.06 -18.75 -4.37
C PRO A 302 2.78 -18.22 -3.72
N GLN A 303 2.22 -17.12 -4.22
CA GLN A 303 0.98 -16.57 -3.67
C GLN A 303 -0.22 -17.47 -4.06
N LEU A 304 -0.26 -17.92 -5.32
CA LEU A 304 -1.26 -18.86 -5.80
C LEU A 304 -1.17 -20.19 -5.04
N ASP A 305 0.03 -20.79 -4.96
CA ASP A 305 0.26 -22.07 -4.31
C ASP A 305 -0.15 -22.06 -2.85
N ARG A 306 0.20 -20.99 -2.14
CA ARG A 306 -0.17 -20.81 -0.72
C ARG A 306 -1.66 -20.66 -0.55
N LEU A 307 -2.31 -19.85 -1.40
CA LEU A 307 -3.75 -19.63 -1.29
C LEU A 307 -4.57 -20.91 -1.55
N VAL A 308 -4.12 -21.80 -2.43
CA VAL A 308 -4.77 -23.12 -2.64
C VAL A 308 -4.93 -23.88 -1.31
N GLY A 309 -3.93 -23.82 -0.43
CA GLY A 309 -4.00 -24.49 0.88
C GLY A 309 -4.86 -23.80 1.93
N GLU A 310 -5.21 -22.53 1.73
CA GLU A 310 -5.88 -21.71 2.75
C GLU A 310 -7.28 -21.22 2.32
N ILE A 311 -7.65 -21.39 1.05
CA ILE A 311 -8.85 -20.75 0.49
C ILE A 311 -10.14 -21.16 1.20
N GLY A 312 -10.30 -22.43 1.56
CA GLY A 312 -11.47 -22.95 2.26
C GLY A 312 -11.66 -22.24 3.61
N ASP A 313 -10.63 -22.26 4.44
CA ASP A 313 -10.67 -21.63 5.77
C ASP A 313 -10.97 -20.11 5.66
N ARG A 314 -10.36 -19.43 4.69
CA ARG A 314 -10.57 -17.98 4.50
C ARG A 314 -11.98 -17.66 4.00
N LEU A 315 -12.55 -18.47 3.12
CA LEU A 315 -13.95 -18.34 2.69
C LEU A 315 -14.93 -18.57 3.85
N ASP A 316 -14.70 -19.58 4.68
CA ASP A 316 -15.53 -19.86 5.84
C ASP A 316 -15.49 -18.72 6.86
N LEU A 317 -14.30 -18.18 7.15
CA LEU A 317 -14.12 -17.03 8.04
C LEU A 317 -14.74 -15.74 7.50
N ALA A 318 -14.79 -15.58 6.18
CA ALA A 318 -15.50 -14.50 5.50
C ALA A 318 -17.01 -14.77 5.34
N ALA A 319 -17.54 -15.90 5.82
CA ALA A 319 -18.91 -16.39 5.58
C ALA A 319 -19.30 -16.43 4.08
N LEU A 320 -18.36 -16.88 3.25
CA LEU A 320 -18.49 -17.09 1.81
C LEU A 320 -18.30 -18.56 1.41
N GLY A 321 -18.03 -19.45 2.37
CA GLY A 321 -18.00 -20.90 2.17
C GLY A 321 -19.40 -21.39 1.75
N ASN A 322 -19.44 -22.31 0.79
CA ASN A 322 -20.68 -23.01 0.45
C ASN A 322 -21.08 -23.85 1.66
N GLY A 323 -22.25 -23.56 2.26
CA GLY A 323 -22.87 -24.41 3.27
C GLY A 323 -23.26 -25.79 2.73
#